data_61e5137a2bb24cbac4d0387902895ed4
#
_entry.id   61e5137a2bb24cbac4d0387902895ed4
#
_cell.length_a   1.000
_cell.length_b   1.000
_cell.length_c   1.000
_cell.angle_alpha   90.00
_cell.angle_beta   90.00
_cell.angle_gamma   90.00
#
_symmetry.space_group_name_H-M   'P 1'
#
loop_
_entity.id
_entity.type
_entity.pdbx_description
1 polymer ?
#
loop_
_entity_poly.entity_id
_entity_poly.type
_entity_poly.pdbx_seq_one_letter_code
_entity_poly.pdbx_strand_id
1 'polypeptide(L)'
;KPLFTYEADGHVLIVHLPEELDHHNCTGLKYETDLILSENYINRIVFDFSGTGFMDSSGIGVLLNRYKQMARSGGKVTIYGAGAQVLRILKMGGILKLMKLYDSKEDAVTG
;
A
#
# COMPACT_ATOMS: atom_id res chain seq x y z
N LYS A 1 -19.12 5.37 5.84
CA LYS A 1 -18.43 4.87 4.66
C LYS A 1 -16.98 4.55 5.00
N PRO A 2 -16.48 3.36 4.65
CA PRO A 2 -15.11 3.03 5.00
C PRO A 2 -14.10 3.90 4.25
N LEU A 3 -12.98 4.21 4.92
CA LEU A 3 -11.89 4.97 4.34
C LEU A 3 -11.27 4.23 3.16
N PHE A 4 -11.12 2.93 3.32
CA PHE A 4 -10.55 2.07 2.29
C PHE A 4 -11.24 0.72 2.33
N THR A 5 -11.04 -0.08 1.29
CA THR A 5 -11.49 -1.46 1.27
C THR A 5 -10.29 -2.38 1.16
N TYR A 6 -10.47 -3.64 1.52
CA TYR A 6 -9.38 -4.59 1.44
C TYR A 6 -9.89 -5.98 1.08
N GLU A 7 -8.99 -6.79 0.55
CA GLU A 7 -9.21 -8.19 0.27
C GLU A 7 -8.10 -9.00 0.94
N ALA A 8 -8.46 -10.10 1.57
CA ALA A 8 -7.47 -11.05 2.08
C ALA A 8 -7.61 -12.35 1.29
N ASP A 9 -6.55 -12.80 0.67
CA ASP A 9 -6.51 -14.03 -0.12
C ASP A 9 -5.30 -14.84 0.34
N GLY A 10 -5.56 -15.86 1.15
CA GLY A 10 -4.49 -16.61 1.80
C GLY A 10 -3.68 -15.69 2.71
N HIS A 11 -2.38 -15.57 2.43
CA HIS A 11 -1.48 -14.71 3.22
C HIS A 11 -1.18 -13.39 2.53
N VAL A 12 -1.98 -13.01 1.54
CA VAL A 12 -1.86 -11.74 0.82
C VAL A 12 -2.96 -10.80 1.27
N LEU A 13 -2.59 -9.59 1.67
CA LEU A 13 -3.53 -8.51 1.95
C LEU A 13 -3.47 -7.49 0.82
N ILE A 14 -4.60 -7.25 0.17
CA ILE A 14 -4.71 -6.23 -0.87
C ILE A 14 -5.48 -5.06 -0.28
N VAL A 15 -4.87 -3.88 -0.27
CA VAL A 15 -5.46 -2.65 0.26
C VAL A 15 -5.80 -1.72 -0.89
N HIS A 16 -7.09 -1.47 -1.08
CA HIS A 16 -7.57 -0.52 -2.09
C HIS A 16 -7.59 0.86 -1.46
N LEU A 17 -6.65 1.69 -1.84
CA LEU A 17 -6.41 2.98 -1.20
C LEU A 17 -7.49 4.00 -1.55
N PRO A 18 -7.72 5.00 -0.67
CA PRO A 18 -8.76 6.01 -0.92
C PRO A 18 -8.38 6.93 -2.06
N GLU A 19 -9.35 7.72 -2.53
CA GLU A 19 -9.13 8.70 -3.59
C GLU A 19 -8.04 9.71 -3.22
N GLU A 20 -8.03 10.14 -1.96
CA GLU A 20 -7.01 11.05 -1.44
C GLU A 20 -6.22 10.36 -0.32
N LEU A 21 -4.96 10.10 -0.57
CA LEU A 21 -4.06 9.52 0.42
C LEU A 21 -3.22 10.65 1.01
N ASP A 22 -3.89 11.49 1.82
CA ASP A 22 -3.32 12.65 2.48
C ASP A 22 -3.00 12.37 3.95
N HIS A 23 -2.48 13.37 4.64
CA HIS A 23 -2.11 13.25 6.05
C HIS A 23 -3.30 12.79 6.92
N HIS A 24 -4.49 13.36 6.70
CA HIS A 24 -5.67 13.02 7.48
C HIS A 24 -6.06 11.54 7.31
N ASN A 25 -6.13 11.09 6.07
CA ASN A 25 -6.55 9.72 5.77
C ASN A 25 -5.49 8.68 6.13
N CYS A 26 -4.22 9.05 6.10
CA CYS A 26 -3.14 8.12 6.45
C CYS A 26 -3.20 7.64 7.90
N THR A 27 -3.64 8.49 8.82
CA THR A 27 -3.76 8.11 10.23
C THR A 27 -4.77 6.98 10.42
N GLY A 28 -5.97 7.14 9.85
CA GLY A 28 -7.00 6.11 9.91
C GLY A 28 -6.62 4.83 9.19
N LEU A 29 -6.02 4.99 8.02
CA LEU A 29 -5.55 3.84 7.23
C LEU A 29 -4.51 3.02 8.01
N LYS A 30 -3.54 3.68 8.63
CA LYS A 30 -2.54 3.01 9.42
C LYS A 30 -3.16 2.24 10.59
N TYR A 31 -4.08 2.88 11.31
CA TYR A 31 -4.74 2.26 12.46
C TYR A 31 -5.52 1.01 12.03
N GLU A 32 -6.32 1.12 10.99
CA GLU A 32 -7.16 0.00 10.53
C GLU A 32 -6.34 -1.14 9.97
N THR A 33 -5.29 -0.85 9.20
CA THR A 33 -4.41 -1.91 8.68
C THR A 33 -3.56 -2.54 9.79
N ASP A 34 -3.18 -1.80 10.82
CA ASP A 34 -2.51 -2.37 12.00
C ASP A 34 -3.39 -3.46 12.63
N LEU A 35 -4.70 -3.19 12.78
CA LEU A 35 -5.63 -4.18 13.33
C LEU A 35 -5.70 -5.44 12.46
N ILE A 36 -5.84 -5.28 11.16
CA ILE A 36 -5.90 -6.42 10.23
C ILE A 36 -4.63 -7.26 10.32
N LEU A 37 -3.48 -6.61 10.33
CA LEU A 37 -2.19 -7.31 10.38
C LEU A 37 -1.95 -7.99 11.73
N SER A 38 -2.53 -7.48 12.82
CA SER A 38 -2.40 -8.11 14.13
C SER A 38 -3.24 -9.38 14.25
N GLU A 39 -4.30 -9.50 13.45
CA GLU A 39 -5.26 -10.61 13.54
C GLU A 39 -5.07 -11.66 12.46
N ASN A 40 -4.19 -11.43 11.50
CA ASN A 40 -4.00 -12.32 10.34
C ASN A 40 -2.52 -12.49 10.04
N TYR A 41 -2.13 -13.69 9.66
CA TYR A 41 -0.78 -13.90 9.17
C TYR A 41 -0.72 -13.46 7.69
N ILE A 42 -0.05 -12.35 7.45
CA ILE A 42 0.10 -11.78 6.11
C ILE A 42 1.59 -11.72 5.79
N ASN A 43 1.98 -12.28 4.64
CA ASN A 43 3.36 -12.24 4.19
C ASN A 43 3.57 -11.37 2.93
N ARG A 44 2.48 -10.80 2.39
CA ARG A 44 2.56 -9.84 1.30
C ARG A 44 1.44 -8.83 1.46
N ILE A 45 1.78 -7.54 1.39
CA ILE A 45 0.79 -6.46 1.30
C ILE A 45 0.88 -5.88 -0.10
N VAL A 46 -0.27 -5.78 -0.77
CA VAL A 46 -0.39 -5.16 -2.09
C VAL A 46 -1.18 -3.87 -1.92
N PHE A 47 -0.59 -2.73 -2.30
CA PHE A 47 -1.30 -1.46 -2.30
C PHE A 47 -1.83 -1.14 -3.69
N ASP A 48 -3.14 -1.02 -3.78
CA ASP A 48 -3.83 -0.67 -5.02
C ASP A 48 -4.09 0.83 -5.05
N PHE A 49 -3.43 1.51 -5.99
CA PHE A 49 -3.56 2.95 -6.21
C PHE A 49 -4.53 3.29 -7.33
N SER A 50 -5.22 2.32 -7.92
CA SER A 50 -6.05 2.58 -9.11
C SER A 50 -7.19 3.57 -8.85
N GLY A 51 -7.68 3.64 -7.61
CA GLY A 51 -8.72 4.60 -7.22
C GLY A 51 -8.17 5.89 -6.61
N THR A 52 -6.84 6.07 -6.53
CA THR A 52 -6.22 7.19 -5.85
C THR A 52 -5.82 8.26 -6.85
N GLY A 53 -6.44 9.44 -6.74
CA GLY A 53 -6.14 10.57 -7.61
C GLY A 53 -5.10 11.52 -7.03
N PHE A 54 -4.92 11.50 -5.71
CA PHE A 54 -4.00 12.40 -5.02
C PHE A 54 -3.29 11.69 -3.88
N MET A 55 -1.99 11.93 -3.75
CA MET A 55 -1.20 11.49 -2.60
C MET A 55 -0.20 12.57 -2.23
N ASP A 56 -0.04 12.81 -0.93
CA ASP A 56 1.05 13.65 -0.43
C ASP A 56 2.14 12.79 0.23
N SER A 57 3.14 13.43 0.84
CA SER A 57 4.28 12.72 1.43
C SER A 57 3.89 11.83 2.62
N SER A 58 2.71 12.04 3.22
CA SER A 58 2.24 11.15 4.29
C SER A 58 2.03 9.73 3.78
N GLY A 59 1.60 9.58 2.52
CA GLY A 59 1.47 8.27 1.88
C GLY A 59 2.79 7.54 1.75
N ILE A 60 3.87 8.29 1.49
CA ILE A 60 5.23 7.72 1.47
C ILE A 60 5.56 7.11 2.83
N GLY A 61 5.22 7.81 3.92
CA GLY A 61 5.45 7.31 5.27
C GLY A 61 4.73 5.99 5.54
N VAL A 62 3.49 5.87 5.10
CA VAL A 62 2.72 4.62 5.25
C VAL A 62 3.41 3.47 4.51
N LEU A 63 3.79 3.70 3.25
CA LEU A 63 4.45 2.68 2.44
C LEU A 63 5.78 2.23 3.05
N LEU A 64 6.61 3.19 3.49
CA LEU A 64 7.88 2.88 4.12
C LEU A 64 7.71 2.09 5.42
N ASN A 65 6.73 2.47 6.23
CA ASN A 65 6.45 1.78 7.48
C ASN A 65 6.10 0.31 7.23
N ARG A 66 5.20 0.07 6.27
CA ARG A 66 4.80 -1.30 5.93
C ARG A 66 5.93 -2.09 5.28
N TYR A 67 6.72 -1.44 4.43
CA TYR A 67 7.89 -2.08 3.83
C TYR A 67 8.84 -2.60 4.91
N LYS A 68 9.19 -1.74 5.88
CA LYS A 68 10.09 -2.10 6.96
C LYS A 68 9.51 -3.22 7.84
N GLN A 69 8.22 -3.12 8.16
CA GLN A 69 7.55 -4.12 8.95
C GLN A 69 7.58 -5.50 8.28
N MET A 70 7.23 -5.53 6.99
CA MET A 70 7.20 -6.79 6.25
C MET A 70 8.59 -7.36 6.04
N ALA A 71 9.58 -6.52 5.79
CA ALA A 71 10.96 -6.96 5.61
C ALA A 71 11.50 -7.68 6.85
N ARG A 72 11.11 -7.23 8.05
CA ARG A 72 11.55 -7.87 9.29
C ARG A 72 11.07 -9.32 9.42
N SER A 73 9.96 -9.66 8.81
CA SER A 73 9.40 -11.03 8.84
C SER A 73 9.61 -11.80 7.52
N GLY A 74 10.43 -11.25 6.62
CA GLY A 74 10.68 -11.89 5.33
C GLY A 74 9.57 -11.71 4.32
N GLY A 75 8.62 -10.81 4.58
CA GLY A 75 7.50 -10.56 3.69
C GLY A 75 7.81 -9.50 2.63
N LYS A 76 6.80 -9.18 1.83
CA LYS A 76 6.90 -8.25 0.71
C LYS A 76 5.82 -7.21 0.73
N VAL A 77 6.13 -6.05 0.13
CA VAL A 77 5.12 -5.03 -0.23
C VAL A 77 5.27 -4.75 -1.71
N THR A 78 4.15 -4.85 -2.44
CA THR A 78 4.09 -4.51 -3.86
C THR A 78 3.00 -3.48 -4.09
N ILE A 79 3.06 -2.79 -5.22
CA ILE A 79 2.12 -1.72 -5.56
C ILE A 79 1.69 -1.84 -7.01
N TYR A 80 0.47 -1.41 -7.32
CA TYR A 80 0.00 -1.35 -8.70
C TYR A 80 -1.02 -0.22 -8.88
N GLY A 81 -1.25 0.16 -10.12
CA GLY A 81 -2.34 1.07 -10.48
C GLY A 81 -2.06 2.54 -10.30
N ALA A 82 -0.80 2.94 -10.06
CA ALA A 82 -0.46 4.34 -9.83
C ALA A 82 -0.66 5.20 -11.08
N GLY A 83 -1.48 6.25 -10.96
CA GLY A 83 -1.62 7.27 -12.00
C GLY A 83 -0.48 8.28 -11.95
N ALA A 84 -0.52 9.29 -12.82
CA ALA A 84 0.60 10.21 -13.02
C ALA A 84 0.99 11.00 -11.76
N GLN A 85 0.01 11.52 -11.02
CA GLN A 85 0.30 12.32 -9.82
C GLN A 85 0.92 11.45 -8.74
N VAL A 86 0.31 10.29 -8.48
CA VAL A 86 0.81 9.33 -7.49
C VAL A 86 2.19 8.84 -7.87
N LEU A 87 2.40 8.50 -9.14
CA LEU A 87 3.69 8.01 -9.63
C LEU A 87 4.80 9.04 -9.40
N ARG A 88 4.51 10.32 -9.62
CA ARG A 88 5.49 11.39 -9.38
C ARG A 88 5.91 11.44 -7.91
N ILE A 89 4.95 11.33 -6.98
CA ILE A 89 5.23 11.32 -5.55
C ILE A 89 6.02 10.05 -5.15
N LEU A 90 5.67 8.90 -5.68
CA LEU A 90 6.39 7.66 -5.43
C LEU A 90 7.86 7.78 -5.86
N LYS A 91 8.11 8.36 -7.03
CA LYS A 91 9.47 8.57 -7.53
C LYS A 91 10.24 9.54 -6.65
N MET A 92 9.63 10.68 -6.30
CA MET A 92 10.26 11.69 -5.46
C MET A 92 10.60 11.14 -4.07
N GLY A 93 9.76 10.27 -3.53
CA GLY A 93 9.98 9.66 -2.22
C GLY A 93 10.93 8.46 -2.23
N GLY A 94 11.45 8.08 -3.39
CA GLY A 94 12.38 6.96 -3.50
C GLY A 94 11.73 5.57 -3.36
N ILE A 95 10.41 5.50 -3.40
CA ILE A 95 9.67 4.26 -3.18
C ILE A 95 10.01 3.19 -4.22
N LEU A 96 10.16 3.59 -5.48
CA LEU A 96 10.39 2.62 -6.56
C LEU A 96 11.79 1.99 -6.53
N LYS A 97 12.66 2.45 -5.64
CA LYS A 97 13.94 1.79 -5.36
C LYS A 97 13.78 0.65 -4.35
N LEU A 98 12.68 0.62 -3.61
CA LEU A 98 12.43 -0.36 -2.55
C LEU A 98 11.36 -1.37 -2.93
N MET A 99 10.32 -0.93 -3.64
CA MET A 99 9.21 -1.81 -4.01
C MET A 99 8.86 -1.62 -5.47
N LYS A 100 8.53 -2.72 -6.12
CA LYS A 100 8.23 -2.72 -7.55
C LYS A 100 6.79 -2.28 -7.79
N LEU A 101 6.60 -1.42 -8.79
CA LEU A 101 5.30 -1.04 -9.31
C LEU A 101 4.93 -2.00 -10.44
N TYR A 102 3.74 -2.60 -10.30
CA TYR A 102 3.21 -3.53 -11.31
C TYR A 102 2.07 -2.86 -12.07
N ASP A 103 1.80 -3.39 -13.26
CA ASP A 103 0.73 -2.87 -14.12
C ASP A 103 -0.63 -3.45 -13.75
N SER A 104 -0.66 -4.60 -13.11
CA SER A 104 -1.90 -5.30 -12.78
C SER A 104 -1.89 -5.84 -11.37
N LYS A 105 -3.10 -6.09 -10.84
CA LYS A 105 -3.30 -6.75 -9.57
C LYS A 105 -2.64 -8.14 -9.57
N GLU A 106 -2.86 -8.90 -10.63
CA GLU A 106 -2.35 -10.26 -10.74
C GLU A 106 -0.84 -10.31 -10.61
N ASP A 107 -0.16 -9.40 -11.29
CA ASP A 107 1.31 -9.34 -11.22
C ASP A 107 1.80 -8.86 -9.85
N ALA A 108 1.09 -7.93 -9.22
CA ALA A 108 1.44 -7.44 -7.90
C ALA A 108 1.29 -8.51 -6.82
N VAL A 109 0.32 -9.40 -6.97
CA VAL A 109 0.06 -10.49 -6.01
C VAL A 109 1.12 -11.58 -6.09
N THR A 110 1.65 -11.87 -7.28
CA THR A 110 2.56 -12.99 -7.51
C THR A 110 4.01 -12.59 -7.77
N GLY A 111 4.22 -11.32 -8.11
CA GLY A 111 5.54 -10.82 -8.52
C GLY A 111 6.63 -10.75 -7.45
#